data_9a65d3db55ce050f4a777029879f1359
#
_entry.id   9a65d3db55ce050f4a777029879f1359
#
_cell.length_a   1.000
_cell.length_b   1.000
_cell.length_c   1.000
_cell.angle_alpha   90.00
_cell.angle_beta   90.00
_cell.angle_gamma   90.00
#
_symmetry.space_group_name_H-M   'P 1'
#
loop_
_entity.id
_entity.type
_entity.pdbx_description
1 polymer ?
#
loop_
_entity_poly.entity_id
_entity_poly.type
_entity_poly.pdbx_seq_one_letter_code
_entity_poly.pdbx_strand_id
1 'polypeptide(L)'
;IENVYKFAQENVIPGGTKRNLEHFKSVVKFEKYITQTQKLMLADAQTSGGLLISVSKKNSKKLLKELEKEKCIVSQIIGEMTKKTSNNLIEIK
;
A
#
# COMPACT_ATOMS: atom_id res chain seq x y z
N ILE A 1 -3.56 -1.27 -12.63
CA ILE A 1 -3.67 -0.52 -13.90
C ILE A 1 -2.46 -0.85 -14.74
N GLU A 2 -2.70 -1.19 -15.98
CA GLU A 2 -1.65 -1.49 -16.94
C GLU A 2 -0.68 -0.29 -17.12
N ASN A 3 0.60 -0.59 -17.34
CA ASN A 3 1.66 0.39 -17.56
C ASN A 3 2.03 1.33 -16.38
N VAL A 4 1.37 1.28 -15.23
CA VAL A 4 1.72 2.16 -14.09
C VAL A 4 3.19 1.99 -13.69
N TYR A 5 3.67 0.75 -13.60
CA TYR A 5 5.07 0.47 -13.26
C TYR A 5 6.04 1.07 -14.28
N LYS A 6 5.74 0.94 -15.57
CA LYS A 6 6.54 1.50 -16.67
C LYS A 6 6.63 3.02 -16.56
N PHE A 7 5.50 3.71 -16.41
CA PHE A 7 5.49 5.17 -16.24
C PHE A 7 6.27 5.61 -14.99
N ALA A 8 6.15 4.87 -13.90
CA ALA A 8 6.92 5.14 -12.69
C ALA A 8 8.43 4.98 -12.92
N GLN A 9 8.87 3.96 -13.69
CA GLN A 9 10.28 3.79 -14.09
C GLN A 9 10.78 4.93 -14.98
N GLU A 10 9.93 5.45 -15.85
CA GLU A 10 10.22 6.60 -16.73
C GLU A 10 10.13 7.94 -15.97
N ASN A 11 9.97 7.91 -14.65
CA ASN A 11 9.83 9.09 -13.78
C ASN A 11 8.61 9.98 -14.10
N VAL A 12 7.60 9.40 -14.74
CA VAL A 12 6.29 10.05 -14.93
C VAL A 12 5.52 9.94 -13.60
N ILE A 13 5.88 10.80 -12.65
CA ILE A 13 5.42 10.74 -11.25
C ILE A 13 4.88 12.11 -10.83
N PRO A 14 3.67 12.21 -10.27
CA PRO A 14 3.14 13.44 -9.72
C PRO A 14 4.01 14.01 -8.60
N GLY A 15 4.14 15.32 -8.51
CA GLY A 15 4.91 15.98 -7.45
C GLY A 15 4.36 15.66 -6.04
N GLY A 16 3.05 15.39 -5.91
CA GLY A 16 2.41 14.94 -4.67
C GLY A 16 2.98 13.63 -4.15
N THR A 17 3.20 12.66 -5.03
CA THR A 17 3.80 11.36 -4.70
C THR A 17 5.18 11.48 -4.08
N LYS A 18 6.03 12.34 -4.66
CA LYS A 18 7.38 12.60 -4.13
C LYS A 18 7.34 13.26 -2.75
N ARG A 19 6.42 14.21 -2.55
CA ARG A 19 6.20 14.85 -1.24
C ARG A 19 5.69 13.87 -0.20
N ASN A 20 4.75 13.00 -0.56
CA ASN A 20 4.24 11.95 0.32
C ASN A 20 5.36 11.03 0.78
N LEU A 21 6.17 10.52 -0.14
CA LEU A 21 7.28 9.61 0.18
C LEU A 21 8.27 10.26 1.16
N GLU A 22 8.62 11.52 0.96
CA GLU A 22 9.51 12.26 1.87
C GLU A 22 8.85 12.51 3.22
N HIS A 23 7.56 12.88 3.26
CA HIS A 23 6.83 13.14 4.49
C HIS A 23 6.75 11.90 5.40
N PHE A 24 6.52 10.73 4.83
CA PHE A 24 6.39 9.49 5.59
C PHE A 24 7.70 8.74 5.85
N LYS A 25 8.83 9.25 5.40
CA LYS A 25 10.16 8.64 5.52
C LYS A 25 10.55 8.24 6.95
N SER A 26 10.13 9.00 7.95
CA SER A 26 10.46 8.75 9.36
C SER A 26 9.61 7.65 10.02
N VAL A 27 8.47 7.28 9.40
CA VAL A 27 7.51 6.34 9.99
C VAL A 27 7.31 5.07 9.16
N VAL A 28 7.77 5.06 7.92
CA VAL A 28 7.71 3.89 7.03
C VAL A 28 9.09 3.31 6.83
N LYS A 29 9.24 2.02 7.13
CA LYS A 29 10.44 1.25 6.84
C LYS A 29 10.19 0.37 5.62
N PHE A 30 11.06 0.48 4.63
CA PHE A 30 11.07 -0.40 3.45
C PHE A 30 12.18 -1.43 3.59
N GLU A 31 11.90 -2.68 3.25
CA GLU A 31 12.95 -3.69 3.13
C GLU A 31 13.88 -3.36 1.93
N LYS A 32 15.12 -3.87 2.02
CA LYS A 32 16.21 -3.49 1.09
C LYS A 32 15.92 -3.79 -0.37
N TYR A 33 15.11 -4.81 -0.65
CA TYR A 33 14.76 -5.22 -2.02
C TYR A 33 13.63 -4.39 -2.65
N ILE A 34 12.94 -3.56 -1.86
CA ILE A 34 11.92 -2.66 -2.39
C ILE A 34 12.60 -1.53 -3.17
N THR A 35 12.38 -1.52 -4.48
CA THR A 35 12.99 -0.54 -5.39
C THR A 35 12.44 0.87 -5.19
N GLN A 36 13.17 1.88 -5.66
CA GLN A 36 12.70 3.26 -5.60
C GLN A 36 11.39 3.46 -6.38
N THR A 37 11.23 2.80 -7.52
CA THR A 37 9.98 2.81 -8.30
C THR A 37 8.80 2.28 -7.48
N GLN A 38 8.98 1.15 -6.80
CA GLN A 38 7.94 0.59 -5.93
C GLN A 38 7.58 1.53 -4.75
N LYS A 39 8.58 2.16 -4.13
CA LYS A 39 8.35 3.16 -3.06
C LYS A 39 7.51 4.33 -3.56
N LEU A 40 7.79 4.83 -4.75
CA LEU A 40 7.01 5.90 -5.37
C LEU A 40 5.58 5.45 -5.66
N MET A 41 5.38 4.26 -6.22
CA MET A 41 4.05 3.73 -6.48
C MET A 41 3.21 3.56 -5.19
N LEU A 42 3.84 3.09 -4.10
CA LEU A 42 3.19 2.92 -2.80
C LEU A 42 2.84 4.25 -2.12
N ALA A 43 3.58 5.32 -2.42
CA ALA A 43 3.34 6.67 -1.89
C ALA A 43 2.41 7.51 -2.77
N ASP A 44 1.86 6.94 -3.84
CA ASP A 44 1.08 7.70 -4.82
C ASP A 44 -0.19 8.31 -4.20
N ALA A 45 -0.44 9.57 -4.56
CA ALA A 45 -1.61 10.32 -4.10
C ALA A 45 -2.80 10.03 -5.02
N GLN A 46 -3.70 9.15 -4.57
CA GLN A 46 -4.86 8.73 -5.35
C GLN A 46 -6.11 9.50 -4.95
N THR A 47 -6.84 10.04 -5.94
CA THR A 47 -8.10 10.78 -5.70
C THR A 47 -9.22 9.87 -5.23
N SER A 48 -9.31 8.66 -5.78
CA SER A 48 -10.34 7.66 -5.47
C SER A 48 -9.67 6.31 -5.21
N GLY A 49 -8.99 6.21 -4.09
CA GLY A 49 -8.34 4.98 -3.65
C GLY A 49 -9.31 3.96 -3.08
N GLY A 50 -8.83 2.74 -2.88
CA GLY A 50 -9.58 1.70 -2.19
C GLY A 50 -9.69 1.93 -0.68
N LEU A 51 -10.52 1.14 -0.02
CA LEU A 51 -10.63 1.12 1.43
C LEU A 51 -9.55 0.24 2.05
N LEU A 52 -8.91 0.73 3.10
CA LEU A 52 -8.08 -0.08 3.99
C LEU A 52 -8.91 -0.49 5.22
N ILE A 53 -9.17 -1.79 5.34
CA ILE A 53 -10.04 -2.34 6.38
C ILE A 53 -9.23 -3.16 7.37
N SER A 54 -9.23 -2.78 8.63
CA SER A 54 -8.66 -3.60 9.71
C SER A 54 -9.73 -4.54 10.27
N VAL A 55 -9.42 -5.84 10.29
CA VAL A 55 -10.33 -6.89 10.77
C VAL A 55 -9.54 -7.97 11.51
N SER A 56 -10.17 -8.65 12.46
CA SER A 56 -9.50 -9.75 13.18
C SER A 56 -9.10 -10.88 12.21
N LYS A 57 -7.93 -11.48 12.43
CA LYS A 57 -7.37 -12.55 11.57
C LYS A 57 -8.37 -13.68 11.29
N LYS A 58 -9.15 -14.09 12.30
CA LYS A 58 -10.18 -15.13 12.16
C LYS A 58 -11.31 -14.77 11.19
N ASN A 59 -11.60 -13.48 11.00
CA ASN A 59 -12.67 -12.98 10.15
C ASN A 59 -12.20 -12.54 8.75
N SER A 60 -10.90 -12.44 8.50
CA SER A 60 -10.35 -11.90 7.26
C SER A 60 -10.81 -12.67 6.02
N LYS A 61 -10.75 -14.01 6.07
CA LYS A 61 -11.21 -14.86 4.97
C LYS A 61 -12.72 -14.78 4.74
N LYS A 62 -13.52 -14.59 5.81
CA LYS A 62 -14.97 -14.41 5.69
C LYS A 62 -15.27 -13.08 5.00
N LEU A 63 -14.60 -12.01 5.41
CA LEU A 63 -14.75 -10.69 4.79
C LEU A 63 -14.42 -10.74 3.29
N LEU A 64 -13.29 -11.36 2.91
CA LEU A 64 -12.94 -11.49 1.47
C LEU A 64 -14.05 -12.19 0.67
N LYS A 65 -14.61 -13.28 1.19
CA LYS A 65 -15.73 -13.99 0.52
C LYS A 65 -16.97 -13.12 0.36
N GLU A 66 -17.31 -12.31 1.36
CA GLU A 66 -18.46 -11.41 1.27
C GLU A 66 -18.20 -10.29 0.25
N LEU A 67 -16.98 -9.69 0.25
CA LEU A 67 -16.61 -8.69 -0.75
C LEU A 67 -16.64 -9.25 -2.18
N GLU A 68 -16.23 -10.49 -2.38
CA GLU A 68 -16.30 -11.17 -3.67
C GLU A 68 -17.77 -11.35 -4.13
N LYS A 69 -18.67 -11.74 -3.24
CA LYS A 69 -20.12 -11.84 -3.52
C LYS A 69 -20.71 -10.48 -3.95
N GLU A 70 -20.27 -9.41 -3.29
CA GLU A 70 -20.68 -8.03 -3.61
C GLU A 70 -19.95 -7.49 -4.86
N LYS A 71 -19.22 -8.34 -5.58
CA LYS A 71 -18.51 -7.98 -6.83
C LYS A 71 -17.50 -6.85 -6.66
N CYS A 72 -16.88 -6.73 -5.49
CA CYS A 72 -15.75 -5.82 -5.32
C CYS A 72 -14.61 -6.25 -6.26
N ILE A 73 -14.15 -5.33 -7.11
CA ILE A 73 -13.25 -5.61 -8.24
C ILE A 73 -11.93 -6.23 -7.76
N VAL A 74 -11.35 -5.69 -6.68
CA VAL A 74 -10.11 -6.19 -6.08
C VAL A 74 -10.25 -6.16 -4.57
N SER A 75 -10.12 -7.32 -3.95
CA SER A 75 -10.13 -7.46 -2.49
C SER A 75 -9.01 -8.40 -2.07
N GLN A 76 -8.09 -7.93 -1.24
CA GLN A 76 -6.90 -8.69 -0.88
C GLN A 76 -6.42 -8.37 0.53
N ILE A 77 -5.84 -9.37 1.20
CA ILE A 77 -5.09 -9.14 2.45
C ILE A 77 -3.73 -8.59 2.06
N ILE A 78 -3.44 -7.34 2.45
CA ILE A 78 -2.19 -6.65 2.10
C ILE A 78 -1.21 -6.57 3.28
N GLY A 79 -1.60 -7.01 4.46
CA GLY A 79 -0.73 -6.97 5.64
C GLY A 79 -1.42 -7.41 6.91
N GLU A 80 -0.73 -7.21 8.02
CA GLU A 80 -1.24 -7.51 9.35
C GLU A 80 -0.81 -6.45 10.38
N MET A 81 -1.64 -6.26 11.38
CA MET A 81 -1.31 -5.42 12.54
C MET A 81 -0.52 -6.24 13.55
N THR A 82 0.66 -5.76 13.91
CA THR A 82 1.55 -6.39 14.88
C THR A 82 1.74 -5.51 16.12
N LYS A 83 2.33 -6.08 17.17
CA LYS A 83 2.81 -5.27 18.31
C LYS A 83 3.91 -4.33 17.82
N LYS A 84 3.88 -3.09 18.30
CA LYS A 84 4.92 -2.11 17.97
C LYS A 84 6.27 -2.56 18.57
N THR A 85 7.23 -2.81 17.71
CA THR A 85 8.58 -3.26 18.09
C THR A 85 9.67 -2.26 17.75
N SER A 86 9.34 -1.18 17.02
CA SER A 86 10.27 -0.15 16.57
C SER A 86 9.60 1.22 16.56
N ASN A 87 10.35 2.26 16.20
CA ASN A 87 9.81 3.60 15.99
C ASN A 87 9.01 3.73 14.69
N ASN A 88 9.17 2.78 13.75
CA ASN A 88 8.39 2.76 12.54
C ASN A 88 6.95 2.34 12.84
N LEU A 89 6.01 2.95 12.13
CA LEU A 89 4.58 2.63 12.22
C LEU A 89 4.18 1.61 11.15
N ILE A 90 4.87 1.60 10.01
CA ILE A 90 4.60 0.73 8.87
C ILE A 90 5.90 0.09 8.40
N GLU A 91 5.88 -1.20 8.17
CA GLU A 91 6.98 -1.95 7.54
C GLU A 91 6.50 -2.55 6.23
N ILE A 92 7.17 -2.23 5.13
CA ILE A 92 6.88 -2.76 3.80
C ILE A 92 7.93 -3.84 3.47
N LYS A 93 7.39 -5.03 3.17
CA LYS A 93 8.18 -6.24 2.89
C LYS A 93 7.89 -6.77 1.50
#